data_41ce6bcb22306aa02c925b2da8e5139a
#
_entry.id   41ce6bcb22306aa02c925b2da8e5139a
#
_cell.length_a   1.000
_cell.length_b   1.000
_cell.length_c   1.000
_cell.angle_alpha   90.00
_cell.angle_beta   90.00
_cell.angle_gamma   90.00
#
_symmetry.space_group_name_H-M   'P 1'
#
loop_
_entity.id
_entity.type
_entity.pdbx_description
1 polymer ?
#
loop_
_entity_poly.entity_id
_entity_poly.type
_entity_poly.pdbx_seq_one_letter_code
_entity_poly.pdbx_strand_id
1 'polypeptide(L)'
;MELAWTLERIWNGADLSNGWSSTISEYGYCCTIQCTKKKSHDEWILSVNPEEHCAYSLLVDVVLSIGAFHFKVYRDLWEASSVVLQEETRSGSRVDVTLKLRIIETLSPQDLSGQTPYRDFEISCKERSWFVDVTYLASVGGKLFTEWNEQRSKGIKKCWVEGISTYELDCLIDATAKYRQIVVTRMNYDVLVSVAFRYNISAVLRTVESFLMDAEWIHPIRRLEYAVCYKLARLGDTISRKLVSSDTAIEKLHEYLAENDETIAQMHPDVLISLNIHPDHVLS
;
A
#
# COMPACT_ATOMS: atom_id res chain seq x y z
N MET A 1 -21.45 -1.72 -8.37
CA MET A 1 -21.95 -1.55 -6.97
C MET A 1 -21.36 -2.72 -6.20
N GLU A 2 -20.17 -2.48 -5.68
CA GLU A 2 -19.37 -3.49 -4.99
C GLU A 2 -19.97 -3.70 -3.60
N LEU A 3 -20.36 -4.93 -3.31
CA LEU A 3 -20.73 -5.34 -1.97
C LEU A 3 -19.42 -5.50 -1.17
N ALA A 4 -18.90 -4.39 -0.64
CA ALA A 4 -17.89 -4.48 0.39
C ALA A 4 -18.51 -5.17 1.60
N TRP A 5 -18.17 -6.43 1.83
CA TRP A 5 -18.66 -7.13 3.00
C TRP A 5 -17.60 -7.10 4.11
N THR A 6 -18.09 -7.06 5.35
CA THR A 6 -17.25 -7.00 6.54
C THR A 6 -17.44 -8.28 7.34
N LEU A 7 -16.35 -8.96 7.59
CA LEU A 7 -16.28 -10.05 8.56
C LEU A 7 -15.85 -9.47 9.90
N GLU A 8 -16.60 -9.74 10.96
CA GLU A 8 -16.20 -9.40 12.32
C GLU A 8 -16.23 -10.66 13.18
N ARG A 9 -15.12 -10.92 13.88
CA ARG A 9 -15.01 -12.03 14.84
C ARG A 9 -14.46 -11.51 16.15
N ILE A 10 -15.06 -11.98 17.22
CA ILE A 10 -14.67 -11.64 18.60
C ILE A 10 -14.39 -12.98 19.34
N TRP A 11 -13.22 -13.06 19.94
CA TRP A 11 -12.82 -14.13 20.83
C TRP A 11 -12.66 -13.56 22.22
N ASN A 12 -13.58 -13.90 23.11
CA ASN A 12 -13.58 -13.42 24.48
C ASN A 12 -12.63 -14.24 25.34
N GLY A 13 -11.74 -13.57 26.07
CA GLY A 13 -10.85 -14.22 27.03
C GLY A 13 -9.83 -15.17 26.41
N ALA A 14 -9.29 -14.83 25.21
CA ALA A 14 -8.21 -15.58 24.61
C ALA A 14 -6.98 -15.62 25.51
N ASP A 15 -6.46 -16.83 25.77
CA ASP A 15 -5.23 -17.02 26.54
C ASP A 15 -4.02 -16.98 25.58
N LEU A 16 -3.35 -15.86 25.54
CA LEU A 16 -2.19 -15.65 24.66
C LEU A 16 -0.89 -16.21 25.26
N SER A 17 -0.87 -16.61 26.54
CA SER A 17 0.36 -17.00 27.26
C SER A 17 1.10 -18.20 26.68
N ASN A 18 0.37 -19.14 26.08
CA ASN A 18 0.90 -20.39 25.51
C ASN A 18 0.84 -20.45 23.97
N GLY A 19 0.56 -19.31 23.35
CA GLY A 19 0.21 -19.29 21.95
C GLY A 19 -1.28 -19.56 21.73
N TRP A 20 -1.88 -18.82 20.84
CA TRP A 20 -3.29 -18.92 20.50
C TRP A 20 -3.45 -19.02 18.99
N SER A 21 -4.38 -19.86 18.56
CA SER A 21 -4.70 -20.00 17.14
C SER A 21 -6.21 -20.16 16.95
N SER A 22 -6.75 -19.55 15.94
CA SER A 22 -8.14 -19.73 15.52
C SER A 22 -8.25 -19.67 14.02
N THR A 23 -9.12 -20.50 13.46
CA THR A 23 -9.41 -20.53 12.02
C THR A 23 -10.77 -19.91 11.75
N ILE A 24 -10.87 -19.08 10.73
CA ILE A 24 -12.10 -18.54 10.21
C ILE A 24 -12.32 -19.12 8.83
N SER A 25 -13.50 -19.71 8.60
CA SER A 25 -13.90 -20.19 7.28
C SER A 25 -15.31 -19.66 7.00
N GLU A 26 -15.41 -18.64 6.16
CA GLU A 26 -16.68 -18.05 5.78
C GLU A 26 -16.65 -17.60 4.32
N TYR A 27 -17.76 -17.74 3.64
CA TYR A 27 -17.94 -17.30 2.25
C TYR A 27 -16.89 -17.83 1.27
N GLY A 28 -16.34 -19.02 1.52
CA GLY A 28 -15.28 -19.60 0.69
C GLY A 28 -13.87 -19.06 0.97
N TYR A 29 -13.72 -18.24 2.00
CA TYR A 29 -12.43 -17.76 2.48
C TYR A 29 -12.06 -18.45 3.78
N CYS A 30 -10.82 -18.92 3.86
CA CYS A 30 -10.28 -19.51 5.07
C CYS A 30 -8.99 -18.79 5.46
N CYS A 31 -8.90 -18.38 6.71
CA CYS A 31 -7.67 -17.82 7.25
C CYS A 31 -7.44 -18.34 8.67
N THR A 32 -6.18 -18.51 9.02
CA THR A 32 -5.77 -18.85 10.38
C THR A 32 -5.12 -17.63 11.01
N ILE A 33 -5.62 -17.27 12.20
CA ILE A 33 -5.02 -16.25 13.06
C ILE A 33 -4.19 -16.97 14.10
N GLN A 34 -2.93 -16.58 14.23
CA GLN A 34 -2.01 -17.16 15.19
C GLN A 34 -1.34 -16.05 16.01
N CYS A 35 -1.28 -16.26 17.32
CA CYS A 35 -0.47 -15.46 18.21
C CYS A 35 0.65 -16.35 18.78
N THR A 36 1.90 -16.01 18.48
CA THR A 36 3.07 -16.77 18.91
C THR A 36 4.07 -15.88 19.63
N LYS A 37 4.65 -16.40 20.73
CA LYS A 37 5.73 -15.70 21.44
C LYS A 37 7.06 -15.94 20.75
N LYS A 38 7.81 -14.90 20.48
CA LYS A 38 9.15 -15.03 19.90
C LYS A 38 10.15 -15.46 20.97
N LYS A 39 10.90 -16.52 20.72
CA LYS A 39 11.78 -17.16 21.73
C LYS A 39 12.92 -16.27 22.26
N SER A 40 13.26 -15.21 21.54
CA SER A 40 14.43 -14.35 21.86
C SER A 40 14.12 -13.01 22.51
N HIS A 41 12.86 -12.58 22.47
CA HIS A 41 12.41 -11.28 23.00
C HIS A 41 11.00 -11.44 23.54
N ASP A 42 10.60 -10.61 24.48
CA ASP A 42 9.22 -10.58 24.97
C ASP A 42 8.24 -9.96 23.93
N GLU A 43 8.45 -10.34 22.69
CA GLU A 43 7.63 -9.91 21.55
C GLU A 43 6.63 -11.00 21.17
N TRP A 44 5.39 -10.59 20.99
CA TRP A 44 4.34 -11.43 20.44
C TRP A 44 4.16 -11.14 18.95
N ILE A 45 4.09 -12.17 18.15
CA ILE A 45 3.77 -12.05 16.72
C ILE A 45 2.33 -12.51 16.53
N LEU A 46 1.49 -11.62 16.09
CA LEU A 46 0.18 -11.96 15.59
C LEU A 46 0.24 -12.06 14.07
N SER A 47 -0.06 -13.21 13.54
CA SER A 47 -0.13 -13.45 12.11
C SER A 47 -1.54 -13.83 11.69
N VAL A 48 -1.96 -13.32 10.56
CA VAL A 48 -3.19 -13.70 9.88
C VAL A 48 -2.77 -14.31 8.56
N ASN A 49 -2.96 -15.61 8.41
CA ASN A 49 -2.50 -16.39 7.26
C ASN A 49 -3.72 -16.83 6.44
N PRO A 50 -3.92 -16.33 5.20
CA PRO A 50 -4.88 -16.94 4.30
C PRO A 50 -4.46 -18.37 3.97
N GLU A 51 -5.41 -19.27 3.83
CA GLU A 51 -5.08 -20.64 3.38
C GLU A 51 -4.62 -20.62 1.91
N GLU A 52 -3.62 -21.46 1.61
CA GLU A 52 -2.91 -21.53 0.31
C GLU A 52 -3.80 -21.88 -0.88
N HIS A 53 -5.05 -22.24 -0.66
CA HIS A 53 -5.95 -22.71 -1.71
C HIS A 53 -6.87 -21.63 -2.32
N CYS A 54 -6.74 -20.39 -1.88
CA CYS A 54 -7.51 -19.29 -2.49
C CYS A 54 -6.88 -18.91 -3.84
N ALA A 55 -7.55 -19.28 -4.94
CA ALA A 55 -7.18 -18.85 -6.30
C ALA A 55 -7.30 -17.32 -6.53
N TYR A 56 -7.69 -16.59 -5.49
CA TYR A 56 -7.95 -15.15 -5.53
C TYR A 56 -7.09 -14.43 -4.51
N SER A 57 -6.57 -13.26 -4.90
CA SER A 57 -6.02 -12.29 -3.95
C SER A 57 -7.14 -11.36 -3.49
N LEU A 58 -7.13 -11.01 -2.22
CA LEU A 58 -8.09 -10.06 -1.65
C LEU A 58 -7.41 -8.71 -1.41
N LEU A 59 -8.06 -7.64 -1.82
CA LEU A 59 -7.74 -6.31 -1.34
C LEU A 59 -8.60 -6.03 -0.11
N VAL A 60 -7.97 -5.75 1.03
CA VAL A 60 -8.65 -5.72 2.33
C VAL A 60 -8.24 -4.53 3.19
N ASP A 61 -9.18 -4.11 4.04
CA ASP A 61 -8.87 -3.38 5.26
C ASP A 61 -8.97 -4.34 6.44
N VAL A 62 -7.95 -4.35 7.30
CA VAL A 62 -7.91 -5.18 8.51
C VAL A 62 -7.85 -4.28 9.73
N VAL A 63 -8.74 -4.49 10.68
CA VAL A 63 -8.65 -3.92 12.02
C VAL A 63 -8.56 -5.07 13.01
N LEU A 64 -7.49 -5.10 13.77
CA LEU A 64 -7.25 -6.06 14.82
C LEU A 64 -7.15 -5.33 16.14
N SER A 65 -7.93 -5.77 17.13
CA SER A 65 -7.91 -5.23 18.48
C SER A 65 -7.58 -6.33 19.46
N ILE A 66 -6.64 -6.08 20.37
CA ILE A 66 -6.24 -7.02 21.42
C ILE A 66 -6.22 -6.21 22.72
N GLY A 67 -7.25 -6.39 23.56
CA GLY A 67 -7.46 -5.52 24.71
C GLY A 67 -7.50 -4.05 24.32
N ALA A 68 -6.60 -3.24 24.85
CA ALA A 68 -6.50 -1.81 24.54
C ALA A 68 -5.69 -1.51 23.26
N PHE A 69 -5.02 -2.52 22.68
CA PHE A 69 -4.21 -2.35 21.48
C PHE A 69 -5.06 -2.45 20.23
N HIS A 70 -4.88 -1.48 19.31
CA HIS A 70 -5.59 -1.45 18.03
C HIS A 70 -4.59 -1.36 16.89
N PHE A 71 -4.63 -2.35 16.01
CA PHE A 71 -3.86 -2.38 14.78
C PHE A 71 -4.78 -2.23 13.59
N LYS A 72 -4.43 -1.34 12.67
CA LYS A 72 -5.20 -1.08 11.45
C LYS A 72 -4.30 -1.18 10.23
N VAL A 73 -4.70 -1.98 9.25
CA VAL A 73 -4.12 -2.03 7.92
C VAL A 73 -5.20 -1.63 6.93
N TYR A 74 -4.89 -0.69 6.07
CA TYR A 74 -5.81 -0.21 5.07
C TYR A 74 -5.32 -0.58 3.67
N ARG A 75 -6.23 -1.07 2.84
CA ARG A 75 -5.99 -1.37 1.43
C ARG A 75 -4.70 -2.15 1.19
N ASP A 76 -4.59 -3.29 1.81
CA ASP A 76 -3.48 -4.20 1.61
C ASP A 76 -3.92 -5.44 0.85
N LEU A 77 -3.01 -6.02 0.06
CA LEU A 77 -3.22 -7.35 -0.46
C LEU A 77 -3.17 -8.32 0.70
N TRP A 78 -4.19 -9.16 0.80
CA TRP A 78 -4.21 -10.23 1.77
C TRP A 78 -3.23 -11.33 1.34
N GLU A 79 -2.02 -11.14 1.74
CA GLU A 79 -0.98 -12.16 1.86
C GLU A 79 -0.80 -12.43 3.35
N ALA A 80 0.12 -13.27 3.77
CA ALA A 80 0.37 -13.46 5.19
C ALA A 80 0.73 -12.12 5.86
N SER A 81 -0.13 -11.64 6.75
CA SER A 81 0.10 -10.38 7.49
C SER A 81 0.53 -10.68 8.91
N SER A 82 1.68 -10.18 9.33
CA SER A 82 2.14 -10.31 10.71
C SER A 82 2.36 -8.94 11.36
N VAL A 83 2.02 -8.85 12.63
CA VAL A 83 2.23 -7.66 13.47
C VAL A 83 3.02 -8.06 14.69
N VAL A 84 4.07 -7.31 14.99
CA VAL A 84 4.82 -7.47 16.23
C VAL A 84 4.14 -6.62 17.32
N LEU A 85 3.69 -7.28 18.37
CA LEU A 85 3.11 -6.64 19.55
C LEU A 85 4.22 -6.48 20.59
N GLN A 86 4.50 -5.26 21.03
CA GLN A 86 5.40 -5.00 22.13
C GLN A 86 4.72 -5.30 23.49
N GLU A 87 5.52 -5.62 24.49
CA GLU A 87 5.20 -6.29 25.77
C GLU A 87 4.28 -5.56 26.75
N GLU A 88 3.64 -4.47 26.43
CA GLU A 88 2.69 -3.84 27.34
C GLU A 88 1.41 -4.67 27.60
N THR A 89 1.19 -5.72 26.86
CA THR A 89 0.18 -6.75 27.15
C THR A 89 0.77 -7.77 28.12
N ARG A 90 0.84 -7.41 29.42
CA ARG A 90 1.39 -8.26 30.49
C ARG A 90 0.82 -9.67 30.47
N SER A 91 1.75 -10.64 30.54
CA SER A 91 1.51 -12.05 30.66
C SER A 91 0.42 -12.42 31.68
N GLY A 92 -0.48 -13.29 31.29
CA GLY A 92 -1.39 -14.01 32.20
C GLY A 92 -2.82 -13.50 32.26
N SER A 93 -3.20 -12.46 31.56
CA SER A 93 -4.59 -12.04 31.46
C SER A 93 -5.25 -12.59 30.19
N ARG A 94 -6.43 -13.14 30.36
CA ARG A 94 -7.33 -13.41 29.24
C ARG A 94 -7.69 -12.08 28.60
N VAL A 95 -7.46 -11.95 27.32
CA VAL A 95 -7.75 -10.73 26.56
C VAL A 95 -8.78 -11.01 25.46
N ASP A 96 -9.59 -10.01 25.20
CA ASP A 96 -10.52 -10.09 24.07
C ASP A 96 -9.76 -9.73 22.79
N VAL A 97 -9.90 -10.59 21.77
CA VAL A 97 -9.34 -10.39 20.45
C VAL A 97 -10.49 -10.11 19.49
N THR A 98 -10.45 -9.01 18.80
CA THR A 98 -11.43 -8.66 17.77
C THR A 98 -10.73 -8.49 16.43
N LEU A 99 -11.15 -9.24 15.41
CA LEU A 99 -10.77 -9.04 14.02
C LEU A 99 -11.95 -8.47 13.26
N LYS A 100 -11.73 -7.36 12.57
CA LYS A 100 -12.63 -6.84 11.53
C LYS A 100 -11.88 -6.87 10.20
N LEU A 101 -12.41 -7.60 9.26
CA LEU A 101 -11.91 -7.73 7.91
C LEU A 101 -12.95 -7.13 6.96
N ARG A 102 -12.59 -6.04 6.28
CA ARG A 102 -13.38 -5.49 5.20
C ARG A 102 -12.76 -5.87 3.87
N ILE A 103 -13.44 -6.70 3.11
CA ILE A 103 -13.02 -7.04 1.75
C ILE A 103 -13.45 -5.90 0.83
N ILE A 104 -12.45 -5.25 0.21
CA ILE A 104 -12.66 -4.18 -0.75
C ILE A 104 -12.91 -4.77 -2.12
N GLU A 105 -12.07 -5.75 -2.51
CA GLU A 105 -12.11 -6.34 -3.84
C GLU A 105 -11.50 -7.74 -3.85
N THR A 106 -12.03 -8.60 -4.71
CA THR A 106 -11.47 -9.90 -5.02
C THR A 106 -10.72 -9.83 -6.34
N LEU A 107 -9.44 -10.16 -6.32
CA LEU A 107 -8.53 -10.02 -7.45
C LEU A 107 -8.12 -11.40 -7.97
N SER A 108 -8.13 -11.56 -9.29
CA SER A 108 -7.66 -12.79 -9.96
C SER A 108 -6.25 -12.55 -10.51
N PRO A 109 -5.19 -13.04 -9.84
CA PRO A 109 -3.83 -12.83 -10.31
C PRO A 109 -3.56 -13.62 -11.57
N GLN A 110 -2.85 -13.00 -12.50
CA GLN A 110 -2.32 -13.67 -13.69
C GLN A 110 -0.87 -14.08 -13.44
N ASP A 111 -0.51 -15.28 -13.87
CA ASP A 111 0.90 -15.68 -13.93
C ASP A 111 1.60 -14.97 -15.10
N LEU A 112 2.52 -14.08 -14.79
CA LEU A 112 3.28 -13.32 -15.76
C LEU A 112 4.62 -13.97 -16.15
N SER A 113 4.93 -15.15 -15.62
CA SER A 113 6.17 -15.88 -15.91
C SER A 113 6.12 -16.59 -17.27
N GLY A 114 4.95 -16.86 -17.80
CA GLY A 114 4.72 -17.62 -19.02
C GLY A 114 4.03 -16.84 -20.14
N GLN A 115 4.48 -17.09 -21.38
CA GLN A 115 3.84 -16.56 -22.57
C GLN A 115 2.45 -17.19 -22.80
N THR A 116 1.49 -16.35 -23.18
CA THR A 116 0.15 -16.78 -23.61
C THR A 116 -0.23 -16.06 -24.91
N PRO A 117 -1.32 -16.46 -25.60
CA PRO A 117 -1.77 -15.74 -26.81
C PRO A 117 -2.05 -14.25 -26.62
N TYR A 118 -2.41 -13.85 -25.39
CA TYR A 118 -2.71 -12.45 -25.04
C TYR A 118 -1.53 -11.73 -24.40
N ARG A 119 -0.60 -12.47 -23.79
CA ARG A 119 0.61 -11.96 -23.16
C ARG A 119 1.81 -12.50 -23.93
N ASP A 120 2.05 -11.92 -25.08
CA ASP A 120 3.07 -12.36 -26.04
C ASP A 120 4.29 -11.44 -26.10
N PHE A 121 4.32 -10.39 -25.30
CA PHE A 121 5.43 -9.45 -25.23
C PHE A 121 6.24 -9.66 -23.94
N GLU A 122 7.52 -9.91 -24.09
CA GLU A 122 8.47 -10.12 -22.99
C GLU A 122 9.13 -8.79 -22.60
N ILE A 123 9.01 -8.43 -21.34
CA ILE A 123 9.75 -7.33 -20.75
C ILE A 123 10.85 -7.92 -19.88
N SER A 124 12.08 -7.50 -20.07
CA SER A 124 13.23 -7.98 -19.29
C SER A 124 13.96 -6.84 -18.63
N CYS A 125 14.33 -7.04 -17.37
CA CYS A 125 15.20 -6.14 -16.60
C CYS A 125 16.14 -6.99 -15.77
N LYS A 126 17.44 -6.86 -16.03
CA LYS A 126 18.48 -7.70 -15.41
C LYS A 126 18.16 -9.20 -15.60
N GLU A 127 17.96 -9.93 -14.49
CA GLU A 127 17.73 -11.39 -14.52
C GLU A 127 16.22 -11.75 -14.49
N ARG A 128 15.33 -10.76 -14.53
CA ARG A 128 13.89 -10.98 -14.41
C ARG A 128 13.17 -10.65 -15.73
N SER A 129 12.18 -11.45 -16.06
CA SER A 129 11.32 -11.26 -17.23
C SER A 129 9.86 -11.44 -16.88
N TRP A 130 9.00 -10.71 -17.59
CA TRP A 130 7.54 -10.79 -17.48
C TRP A 130 6.94 -10.86 -18.88
N PHE A 131 5.92 -11.69 -19.06
CA PHE A 131 5.09 -11.70 -20.26
C PHE A 131 3.81 -10.90 -20.00
N VAL A 132 3.60 -9.85 -20.78
CA VAL A 132 2.51 -8.89 -20.55
C VAL A 132 1.64 -8.68 -21.78
N ASP A 133 0.40 -8.24 -21.56
CA ASP A 133 -0.49 -7.70 -22.59
C ASP A 133 -0.20 -6.19 -22.74
N VAL A 134 0.69 -5.86 -23.67
CA VAL A 134 1.07 -4.46 -23.90
C VAL A 134 -0.05 -3.61 -24.49
N THR A 135 -1.05 -4.24 -25.14
CA THR A 135 -2.23 -3.52 -25.64
C THR A 135 -3.07 -3.02 -24.46
N TYR A 136 -3.25 -3.87 -23.46
CA TYR A 136 -3.89 -3.47 -22.21
C TYR A 136 -3.07 -2.40 -21.49
N LEU A 137 -1.75 -2.58 -21.32
CA LEU A 137 -0.89 -1.59 -20.66
C LEU A 137 -0.91 -0.25 -21.39
N ALA A 138 -0.91 -0.24 -22.72
CA ALA A 138 -1.05 1.00 -23.50
C ALA A 138 -2.39 1.72 -23.22
N SER A 139 -3.47 0.98 -22.92
CA SER A 139 -4.75 1.58 -22.50
C SER A 139 -4.70 2.22 -21.12
N VAL A 140 -3.82 1.76 -20.22
CA VAL A 140 -3.52 2.42 -18.95
C VAL A 140 -2.84 3.78 -19.19
N GLY A 141 -2.11 3.89 -20.29
CA GLY A 141 -1.43 5.11 -20.72
C GLY A 141 -0.03 5.27 -20.13
N GLY A 142 0.66 6.31 -20.57
CA GLY A 142 2.02 6.60 -20.19
C GLY A 142 3.05 6.24 -21.26
N LYS A 143 4.16 6.98 -21.21
CA LYS A 143 5.20 6.89 -22.26
C LYS A 143 5.76 5.48 -22.39
N LEU A 144 6.10 4.85 -21.28
CA LEU A 144 6.71 3.53 -21.25
C LEU A 144 5.82 2.45 -21.91
N PHE A 145 4.54 2.41 -21.56
CA PHE A 145 3.60 1.43 -22.08
C PHE A 145 3.27 1.67 -23.56
N THR A 146 3.22 2.93 -23.98
CA THR A 146 3.04 3.31 -25.39
C THR A 146 4.22 2.84 -26.22
N GLU A 147 5.45 3.06 -25.78
CA GLU A 147 6.67 2.62 -26.45
C GLU A 147 6.72 1.09 -26.62
N TRP A 148 6.34 0.33 -25.60
CA TRP A 148 6.29 -1.13 -25.69
C TRP A 148 5.25 -1.60 -26.72
N ASN A 149 4.08 -0.98 -26.73
CA ASN A 149 3.03 -1.32 -27.72
C ASN A 149 3.45 -0.96 -29.15
N GLU A 150 4.15 0.14 -29.34
CA GLU A 150 4.73 0.49 -30.64
C GLU A 150 5.81 -0.51 -31.11
N GLN A 151 6.66 -0.97 -30.19
CA GLN A 151 7.65 -2.02 -30.50
C GLN A 151 6.97 -3.32 -30.92
N ARG A 152 5.93 -3.74 -30.18
CA ARG A 152 5.14 -4.91 -30.55
C ARG A 152 4.49 -4.77 -31.93
N SER A 153 3.98 -3.59 -32.27
CA SER A 153 3.38 -3.30 -33.59
C SER A 153 4.38 -3.44 -34.75
N LYS A 154 5.66 -3.24 -34.47
CA LYS A 154 6.77 -3.45 -35.42
C LYS A 154 7.27 -4.89 -35.44
N GLY A 155 6.59 -5.82 -34.78
CA GLY A 155 6.96 -7.23 -34.72
C GLY A 155 8.01 -7.59 -33.66
N ILE A 156 8.44 -6.65 -32.87
CA ILE A 156 9.36 -6.89 -31.74
C ILE A 156 8.55 -7.52 -30.62
N LYS A 157 9.04 -8.65 -30.10
CA LYS A 157 8.34 -9.41 -29.04
C LYS A 157 9.04 -9.34 -27.68
N LYS A 158 10.18 -8.65 -27.61
CA LYS A 158 10.98 -8.54 -26.40
C LYS A 158 11.56 -7.14 -26.28
N CYS A 159 11.51 -6.59 -25.08
CA CYS A 159 12.12 -5.31 -24.74
C CYS A 159 13.02 -5.48 -23.50
N TRP A 160 14.19 -4.87 -23.58
CA TRP A 160 15.06 -4.70 -22.43
C TRP A 160 14.85 -3.30 -21.86
N VAL A 161 14.56 -3.21 -20.55
CA VAL A 161 14.27 -1.93 -19.89
C VAL A 161 15.49 -1.47 -19.10
N GLU A 162 15.95 -0.27 -19.41
CA GLU A 162 17.05 0.40 -18.72
C GLU A 162 16.52 1.64 -17.96
N GLY A 163 17.28 2.11 -16.97
CA GLY A 163 16.97 3.33 -16.23
C GLY A 163 15.86 3.18 -15.18
N ILE A 164 15.38 1.96 -14.97
CA ILE A 164 14.46 1.58 -13.89
C ILE A 164 15.05 0.39 -13.14
N SER A 165 14.91 0.36 -11.83
CA SER A 165 15.33 -0.81 -11.05
C SER A 165 14.38 -1.99 -11.26
N THR A 166 14.88 -3.21 -11.07
CA THR A 166 14.04 -4.42 -11.14
C THR A 166 12.89 -4.35 -10.14
N TYR A 167 13.12 -3.82 -8.96
CA TYR A 167 12.09 -3.64 -7.93
C TYR A 167 11.00 -2.64 -8.35
N GLU A 168 11.38 -1.48 -8.89
CA GLU A 168 10.42 -0.48 -9.39
C GLU A 168 9.58 -1.05 -10.53
N LEU A 169 10.24 -1.77 -11.46
CA LEU A 169 9.55 -2.37 -12.60
C LEU A 169 8.60 -3.50 -12.16
N ASP A 170 9.02 -4.32 -11.21
CA ASP A 170 8.21 -5.37 -10.60
C ASP A 170 6.95 -4.79 -9.93
N CYS A 171 7.13 -3.78 -9.08
CA CYS A 171 6.01 -3.07 -8.47
C CYS A 171 5.04 -2.49 -9.51
N LEU A 172 5.55 -1.90 -10.59
CA LEU A 172 4.73 -1.32 -11.64
C LEU A 172 3.95 -2.40 -12.41
N ILE A 173 4.61 -3.49 -12.81
CA ILE A 173 3.99 -4.59 -13.56
C ILE A 173 2.99 -5.33 -12.67
N ASP A 174 3.33 -5.63 -11.44
CA ASP A 174 2.41 -6.27 -10.50
C ASP A 174 1.17 -5.40 -10.27
N ALA A 175 1.36 -4.10 -10.07
CA ALA A 175 0.26 -3.19 -9.84
C ALA A 175 -0.64 -2.97 -11.06
N THR A 176 -0.15 -3.15 -12.30
CA THR A 176 -0.91 -2.83 -13.52
C THR A 176 -1.29 -4.04 -14.34
N ALA A 177 -0.38 -5.02 -14.52
CA ALA A 177 -0.59 -6.17 -15.41
C ALA A 177 -1.17 -7.40 -14.71
N LYS A 178 -0.72 -7.68 -13.48
CA LYS A 178 -1.05 -8.92 -12.77
C LYS A 178 -2.55 -9.12 -12.54
N TYR A 179 -3.29 -8.06 -12.31
CA TYR A 179 -4.73 -8.12 -12.03
C TYR A 179 -5.59 -7.52 -13.13
N ARG A 180 -5.01 -7.05 -14.24
CA ARG A 180 -5.68 -6.27 -15.30
C ARG A 180 -6.44 -5.04 -14.77
N GLN A 181 -5.96 -4.47 -13.70
CA GLN A 181 -6.42 -3.23 -13.09
C GLN A 181 -5.29 -2.63 -12.26
N ILE A 182 -5.41 -1.35 -11.91
CA ILE A 182 -4.39 -0.69 -11.12
C ILE A 182 -4.65 -0.97 -9.65
N VAL A 183 -3.74 -1.73 -9.01
CA VAL A 183 -3.82 -2.10 -7.59
C VAL A 183 -2.77 -1.32 -6.80
N VAL A 184 -3.22 -0.38 -5.99
CA VAL A 184 -2.38 0.41 -5.08
C VAL A 184 -2.61 -0.05 -3.66
N THR A 185 -1.51 -0.35 -2.97
CA THR A 185 -1.49 -0.84 -1.59
C THR A 185 -0.52 -0.02 -0.75
N ARG A 186 -0.53 -0.23 0.56
CA ARG A 186 0.45 0.40 1.47
C ARG A 186 1.89 -0.01 1.17
N MET A 187 2.12 -1.13 0.50
CA MET A 187 3.45 -1.66 0.21
C MET A 187 4.05 -1.14 -1.09
N ASN A 188 3.22 -0.62 -2.00
CA ASN A 188 3.68 -0.23 -3.33
C ASN A 188 3.42 1.24 -3.71
N TYR A 189 2.60 1.99 -2.95
CA TYR A 189 2.20 3.35 -3.33
C TYR A 189 3.38 4.30 -3.51
N ASP A 190 4.40 4.21 -2.66
CA ASP A 190 5.58 5.08 -2.68
C ASP A 190 6.41 4.87 -3.95
N VAL A 191 6.65 3.62 -4.31
CA VAL A 191 7.33 3.27 -5.56
C VAL A 191 6.49 3.65 -6.76
N LEU A 192 5.20 3.33 -6.74
CA LEU A 192 4.29 3.60 -7.85
C LEU A 192 4.15 5.09 -8.16
N VAL A 193 4.08 5.95 -7.15
CA VAL A 193 3.97 7.40 -7.39
C VAL A 193 5.22 7.92 -8.11
N SER A 194 6.41 7.50 -7.67
CA SER A 194 7.68 7.91 -8.27
C SER A 194 7.82 7.44 -9.71
N VAL A 195 7.58 6.15 -9.95
CA VAL A 195 7.68 5.56 -11.30
C VAL A 195 6.62 6.13 -12.24
N ALA A 196 5.39 6.23 -11.78
CA ALA A 196 4.29 6.77 -12.59
C ALA A 196 4.51 8.25 -12.95
N PHE A 197 5.08 9.03 -12.06
CA PHE A 197 5.45 10.43 -12.33
C PHE A 197 6.56 10.51 -13.37
N ARG A 198 7.64 9.74 -13.21
CA ARG A 198 8.78 9.69 -14.13
C ARG A 198 8.38 9.29 -15.56
N TYR A 199 7.48 8.34 -15.71
CA TYR A 199 7.03 7.83 -17.00
C TYR A 199 5.67 8.37 -17.46
N ASN A 200 5.13 9.38 -16.75
CA ASN A 200 3.86 10.06 -17.05
C ASN A 200 2.67 9.08 -17.19
N ILE A 201 2.54 8.14 -16.25
CA ILE A 201 1.44 7.16 -16.23
C ILE A 201 0.29 7.75 -15.39
N SER A 202 -0.50 8.63 -16.02
CA SER A 202 -1.53 9.42 -15.31
C SER A 202 -2.59 8.59 -14.61
N ALA A 203 -2.95 7.41 -15.15
CA ALA A 203 -3.93 6.53 -14.52
C ALA A 203 -3.42 6.00 -13.18
N VAL A 204 -2.13 5.59 -13.12
CA VAL A 204 -1.50 5.13 -11.88
C VAL A 204 -1.40 6.28 -10.88
N LEU A 205 -0.97 7.48 -11.32
CA LEU A 205 -0.91 8.66 -10.44
C LEU A 205 -2.26 9.00 -9.82
N ARG A 206 -3.35 8.96 -10.60
CA ARG A 206 -4.70 9.21 -10.09
C ARG A 206 -5.15 8.17 -9.06
N THR A 207 -4.78 6.91 -9.28
CA THR A 207 -5.11 5.83 -8.34
C THR A 207 -4.31 5.97 -7.04
N VAL A 208 -3.01 6.31 -7.14
CA VAL A 208 -2.18 6.60 -5.95
C VAL A 208 -2.69 7.84 -5.22
N GLU A 209 -3.08 8.89 -5.94
CA GLU A 209 -3.67 10.09 -5.34
C GLU A 209 -4.92 9.75 -4.53
N SER A 210 -5.83 8.95 -5.11
CA SER A 210 -7.03 8.51 -4.40
C SER A 210 -6.70 7.65 -3.19
N PHE A 211 -5.72 6.76 -3.29
CA PHE A 211 -5.21 5.98 -2.16
C PHE A 211 -4.68 6.88 -1.04
N LEU A 212 -3.85 7.86 -1.36
CA LEU A 212 -3.27 8.79 -0.39
C LEU A 212 -4.33 9.70 0.27
N MET A 213 -5.43 10.00 -0.41
CA MET A 213 -6.54 10.75 0.18
C MET A 213 -7.21 9.97 1.32
N ASP A 214 -7.32 8.65 1.20
CA ASP A 214 -7.93 7.77 2.17
C ASP A 214 -6.93 7.24 3.24
N ALA A 215 -5.63 7.41 3.01
CA ALA A 215 -4.55 6.89 3.84
C ALA A 215 -4.33 7.74 5.11
N GLU A 216 -5.29 7.73 6.03
CA GLU A 216 -5.23 8.53 7.27
C GLU A 216 -4.08 8.15 8.22
N TRP A 217 -3.51 6.94 8.08
CA TRP A 217 -2.33 6.50 8.84
C TRP A 217 -1.02 7.18 8.39
N ILE A 218 -1.00 7.80 7.21
CA ILE A 218 0.14 8.58 6.74
C ILE A 218 -0.04 10.00 7.27
N HIS A 219 1.00 10.52 7.93
CA HIS A 219 0.97 11.86 8.49
C HIS A 219 0.57 12.90 7.44
N PRO A 220 -0.32 13.86 7.72
CA PRO A 220 -0.85 14.80 6.73
C PRO A 220 0.26 15.64 6.05
N ILE A 221 1.32 15.99 6.75
CA ILE A 221 2.48 16.69 6.16
C ILE A 221 3.17 15.79 5.12
N ARG A 222 3.39 14.52 5.43
CA ARG A 222 3.97 13.57 4.47
C ARG A 222 3.10 13.42 3.21
N ARG A 223 1.79 13.36 3.37
CA ARG A 223 0.86 13.34 2.22
C ARG A 223 0.93 14.64 1.40
N LEU A 224 1.11 15.79 2.06
CA LEU A 224 1.30 17.07 1.38
C LEU A 224 2.62 17.11 0.59
N GLU A 225 3.70 16.54 1.12
CA GLU A 225 4.96 16.37 0.38
C GLU A 225 4.78 15.55 -0.89
N TYR A 226 4.06 14.41 -0.83
CA TYR A 226 3.70 13.65 -2.02
C TYR A 226 2.92 14.50 -3.03
N ALA A 227 1.95 15.28 -2.54
CA ALA A 227 1.13 16.12 -3.39
C ALA A 227 1.97 17.16 -4.15
N VAL A 228 2.91 17.81 -3.47
CA VAL A 228 3.81 18.81 -4.03
C VAL A 228 4.82 18.16 -5.00
N CYS A 229 5.55 17.14 -4.54
CA CYS A 229 6.62 16.51 -5.32
C CYS A 229 6.11 15.85 -6.61
N TYR A 230 4.92 15.23 -6.55
CA TYR A 230 4.35 14.49 -7.67
C TYR A 230 3.15 15.17 -8.34
N LYS A 231 2.89 16.43 -7.99
CA LYS A 231 1.84 17.29 -8.57
C LYS A 231 0.43 16.69 -8.47
N LEU A 232 0.12 16.09 -7.32
CA LEU A 232 -1.18 15.49 -7.02
C LEU A 232 -2.14 16.58 -6.50
N ALA A 233 -2.76 17.31 -7.41
CA ALA A 233 -3.46 18.56 -7.10
C ALA A 233 -4.66 18.37 -6.14
N ARG A 234 -5.47 17.31 -6.32
CA ARG A 234 -6.63 17.05 -5.46
C ARG A 234 -6.21 16.71 -4.02
N LEU A 235 -5.11 15.93 -3.89
CA LEU A 235 -4.55 15.60 -2.59
C LEU A 235 -4.04 16.87 -1.91
N GLY A 236 -3.25 17.70 -2.63
CA GLY A 236 -2.74 18.97 -2.15
C GLY A 236 -3.86 19.88 -1.64
N ASP A 237 -4.88 20.12 -2.46
CA ASP A 237 -6.04 20.94 -2.10
C ASP A 237 -6.80 20.38 -0.87
N THR A 238 -6.94 19.08 -0.77
CA THR A 238 -7.68 18.46 0.33
C THR A 238 -6.91 18.57 1.64
N ILE A 239 -5.61 18.29 1.63
CA ILE A 239 -4.77 18.33 2.83
C ILE A 239 -4.55 19.78 3.27
N SER A 240 -4.20 20.69 2.35
CA SER A 240 -4.00 22.10 2.68
C SER A 240 -5.25 22.72 3.33
N ARG A 241 -6.43 22.47 2.78
CA ARG A 241 -7.68 22.96 3.40
C ARG A 241 -7.92 22.41 4.81
N LYS A 242 -7.62 21.13 5.05
CA LYS A 242 -7.74 20.54 6.38
C LYS A 242 -6.75 21.13 7.37
N LEU A 243 -5.52 21.38 6.95
CA LEU A 243 -4.46 21.92 7.81
C LEU A 243 -4.60 23.42 8.08
N VAL A 244 -4.88 24.22 7.05
CA VAL A 244 -5.03 25.68 7.19
C VAL A 244 -6.29 26.06 7.98
N SER A 245 -7.33 25.24 7.96
CA SER A 245 -8.54 25.47 8.76
C SER A 245 -8.37 25.12 10.24
N SER A 246 -7.23 24.54 10.65
CA SER A 246 -6.93 24.18 12.02
C SER A 246 -5.79 25.08 12.56
N ASP A 247 -5.98 25.68 13.74
CA ASP A 247 -4.93 26.40 14.50
C ASP A 247 -3.72 25.49 14.82
N THR A 248 -3.83 24.22 14.44
CA THR A 248 -2.87 23.13 14.70
C THR A 248 -1.91 22.86 13.53
N ALA A 249 -1.96 23.60 12.41
CA ALA A 249 -1.07 23.32 11.26
C ALA A 249 0.42 23.41 11.61
N ILE A 250 0.80 24.43 12.38
CA ILE A 250 2.18 24.61 12.84
C ILE A 250 2.55 23.52 13.87
N GLU A 251 1.63 23.18 14.77
CA GLU A 251 1.82 22.09 15.74
C GLU A 251 2.04 20.75 15.04
N LYS A 252 1.23 20.43 14.05
CA LYS A 252 1.38 19.22 13.22
C LYS A 252 2.68 19.22 12.43
N LEU A 253 3.13 20.36 11.96
CA LEU A 253 4.43 20.48 11.30
C LEU A 253 5.58 20.17 12.26
N HIS A 254 5.57 20.75 13.47
CA HIS A 254 6.59 20.48 14.48
C HIS A 254 6.57 19.01 14.94
N GLU A 255 5.40 18.42 15.13
CA GLU A 255 5.22 17.00 15.46
C GLU A 255 5.89 16.13 14.36
N TYR A 256 5.57 16.37 13.09
CA TYR A 256 6.15 15.65 11.97
C TYR A 256 7.68 15.74 11.89
N LEU A 257 8.22 16.96 12.04
CA LEU A 257 9.66 17.19 12.00
C LEU A 257 10.39 16.49 13.13
N ALA A 258 9.81 16.50 14.33
CA ALA A 258 10.36 15.82 15.49
C ALA A 258 10.34 14.28 15.34
N GLU A 259 9.26 13.73 14.77
CA GLU A 259 9.13 12.28 14.52
C GLU A 259 10.10 11.76 13.47
N ASN A 260 10.48 12.59 12.49
CA ASN A 260 11.34 12.19 11.38
C ASN A 260 12.81 12.67 11.54
N ASP A 261 13.14 13.33 12.66
CA ASP A 261 14.45 13.94 12.88
C ASP A 261 14.85 14.92 11.75
N GLU A 262 13.84 15.64 11.23
CA GLU A 262 13.98 16.59 10.13
C GLU A 262 13.90 18.03 10.65
N THR A 263 14.43 18.95 9.86
CA THR A 263 14.33 20.39 10.08
C THR A 263 13.51 21.05 8.99
N ILE A 264 12.92 22.21 9.30
CA ILE A 264 12.15 22.98 8.31
C ILE A 264 12.99 23.31 7.06
N ALA A 265 14.30 23.49 7.20
CA ALA A 265 15.21 23.76 6.08
C ALA A 265 15.33 22.58 5.08
N GLN A 266 14.97 21.38 5.49
CA GLN A 266 14.98 20.19 4.63
C GLN A 266 13.65 19.98 3.88
N MET A 267 12.61 20.68 4.27
CA MET A 267 11.31 20.60 3.62
C MET A 267 11.28 21.29 2.26
N HIS A 268 10.48 20.76 1.35
CA HIS A 268 10.23 21.42 0.07
C HIS A 268 9.52 22.76 0.30
N PRO A 269 10.01 23.89 -0.28
CA PRO A 269 9.43 25.23 -0.05
C PRO A 269 7.93 25.31 -0.33
N ASP A 270 7.45 24.63 -1.37
CA ASP A 270 6.04 24.65 -1.74
C ASP A 270 5.14 23.95 -0.70
N VAL A 271 5.68 23.06 0.12
CA VAL A 271 4.94 22.48 1.27
C VAL A 271 4.68 23.57 2.30
N LEU A 272 5.69 24.36 2.64
CA LEU A 272 5.57 25.48 3.58
C LEU A 272 4.60 26.55 3.05
N ILE A 273 4.68 26.88 1.76
CA ILE A 273 3.75 27.80 1.11
C ILE A 273 2.31 27.28 1.20
N SER A 274 2.10 25.97 0.95
CA SER A 274 0.78 25.32 1.05
C SER A 274 0.19 25.36 2.46
N LEU A 275 1.04 25.51 3.48
CA LEU A 275 0.65 25.67 4.89
C LEU A 275 0.50 27.15 5.31
N ASN A 276 0.66 28.12 4.37
CA ASN A 276 0.78 29.56 4.66
C ASN A 276 1.94 29.90 5.62
N ILE A 277 2.99 29.10 5.63
CA ILE A 277 4.19 29.35 6.42
C ILE A 277 5.22 30.02 5.50
N HIS A 278 5.57 31.26 5.80
CA HIS A 278 6.57 31.98 5.01
C HIS A 278 7.96 31.45 5.36
N PRO A 279 8.76 30.97 4.40
CA PRO A 279 10.09 30.40 4.68
C PRO A 279 11.01 31.35 5.46
N ASP A 280 10.89 32.66 5.22
CA ASP A 280 11.70 33.70 5.86
C ASP A 280 11.38 33.91 7.35
N HIS A 281 10.19 33.50 7.82
CA HIS A 281 9.79 33.61 9.22
C HIS A 281 10.23 32.44 10.09
N VAL A 282 10.77 31.40 9.49
CA VAL A 282 11.12 30.16 10.21
C VAL A 282 12.64 30.06 10.42
N LEU A 283 13.42 30.89 9.74
CA LEU A 283 14.89 30.95 9.87
C LEU A 283 15.37 32.00 10.89
N SER A 284 14.46 32.65 11.59
CA SER A 284 14.76 33.60 12.66
C SER A 284 14.55 32.96 14.04
#